data_35da5b3a094825097e45e86c2a1d3a31
#
_entry.id   35da5b3a094825097e45e86c2a1d3a31
#
_cell.length_a   1.000
_cell.length_b   1.000
_cell.length_c   1.000
_cell.angle_alpha   90.00
_cell.angle_beta   90.00
_cell.angle_gamma   90.00
#
_symmetry.space_group_name_H-M   'P 1'
#
loop_
_entity.id
_entity.type
_entity.pdbx_description
1 polymer ?
#
loop_
_entity_poly.entity_id
_entity_poly.type
_entity_poly.pdbx_seq_one_letter_code
_entity_poly.pdbx_strand_id
1 'polypeptide(L)'
;MADLDDVASGFREQHNHRMRVATKYINLTRGYFAKHGVGDYRIVESAGATEGAPAAGTAELIVDITTTGATLAANGLKVLDDGVMLRSQANLVASKDADWSTGARETARVILDHIAARARASKYREVRT
;
A
#
# COMPACT_ATOMS: atom_id res chain seq x y z
N MET A 1 -17.31 -8.28 -9.15
CA MET A 1 -16.22 -7.38 -8.74
C MET A 1 -15.19 -7.47 -9.85
N ALA A 2 -14.36 -6.46 -10.08
CA ALA A 2 -13.41 -6.44 -11.20
C ALA A 2 -12.00 -6.79 -10.69
N ASP A 3 -11.27 -7.61 -11.44
CA ASP A 3 -9.84 -7.81 -11.25
C ASP A 3 -9.02 -6.91 -12.19
N LEU A 4 -7.70 -7.04 -12.16
CA LEU A 4 -6.82 -6.21 -12.97
C LEU A 4 -7.00 -6.46 -14.47
N ASP A 5 -7.24 -7.70 -14.87
CA ASP A 5 -7.45 -8.06 -16.27
C ASP A 5 -8.77 -7.50 -16.80
N ASP A 6 -9.84 -7.56 -16.01
CA ASP A 6 -11.14 -6.94 -16.33
C ASP A 6 -11.01 -5.43 -16.61
N VAL A 7 -10.16 -4.75 -15.84
CA VAL A 7 -9.98 -3.30 -15.98
C VAL A 7 -9.03 -2.94 -17.13
N ALA A 8 -8.02 -3.76 -17.38
CA ALA A 8 -6.99 -3.50 -18.38
C ALA A 8 -7.38 -3.94 -19.78
N SER A 9 -8.18 -5.02 -19.88
CA SER A 9 -8.57 -5.62 -21.15
C SER A 9 -9.43 -4.68 -21.99
N GLY A 10 -9.00 -4.42 -23.23
CA GLY A 10 -9.71 -3.52 -24.14
C GLY A 10 -9.73 -2.04 -23.73
N PHE A 11 -9.06 -1.65 -22.64
CA PHE A 11 -9.10 -0.27 -22.16
C PHE A 11 -8.69 0.76 -23.22
N ARG A 12 -7.60 0.49 -23.94
CA ARG A 12 -7.10 1.39 -24.99
C ARG A 12 -8.07 1.54 -26.15
N GLU A 13 -8.75 0.48 -26.54
CA GLU A 13 -9.73 0.48 -27.62
C GLU A 13 -10.96 1.31 -27.24
N GLN A 14 -11.40 1.22 -25.98
CA GLN A 14 -12.55 1.92 -25.47
C GLN A 14 -12.28 3.42 -25.22
N HIS A 15 -11.07 3.75 -24.76
CA HIS A 15 -10.73 5.11 -24.29
C HIS A 15 -9.76 5.87 -25.20
N ASN A 16 -9.23 5.22 -26.24
CA ASN A 16 -8.24 5.77 -27.18
C ASN A 16 -6.94 6.30 -26.54
N HIS A 17 -6.62 5.79 -25.35
CA HIS A 17 -5.34 6.03 -24.68
C HIS A 17 -4.98 4.85 -23.75
N ARG A 18 -3.70 4.75 -23.36
CA ARG A 18 -3.25 3.76 -22.40
C ARG A 18 -3.81 4.05 -21.02
N MET A 19 -4.21 3.00 -20.31
CA MET A 19 -4.59 3.08 -18.91
C MET A 19 -3.48 3.73 -18.08
N ARG A 20 -3.81 4.76 -17.30
CA ARG A 20 -2.86 5.49 -16.46
C ARG A 20 -2.94 4.97 -15.03
N VAL A 21 -1.78 4.72 -14.43
CA VAL A 21 -1.64 4.18 -13.08
C VAL A 21 -0.83 5.14 -12.24
N ALA A 22 -1.46 5.82 -11.29
CA ALA A 22 -0.78 6.74 -10.39
C ALA A 22 -0.14 5.98 -9.23
N THR A 23 1.15 6.19 -9.01
CA THR A 23 1.89 5.53 -7.93
C THR A 23 3.27 6.16 -7.70
N LYS A 24 3.79 6.00 -6.47
CA LYS A 24 5.21 6.16 -6.13
C LYS A 24 5.98 4.83 -6.12
N TYR A 25 5.27 3.69 -6.21
CA TYR A 25 5.83 2.33 -6.13
C TYR A 25 6.07 1.73 -7.51
N ILE A 26 6.82 2.44 -8.36
CA ILE A 26 6.98 2.15 -9.79
C ILE A 26 7.43 0.71 -10.05
N ASN A 27 8.50 0.25 -9.38
CA ASN A 27 9.07 -1.07 -9.63
C ASN A 27 8.14 -2.20 -9.14
N LEU A 28 7.47 -2.02 -8.01
CA LEU A 28 6.49 -2.96 -7.51
C LEU A 28 5.31 -3.08 -8.49
N THR A 29 4.80 -1.95 -8.97
CA THR A 29 3.71 -1.90 -9.95
C THR A 29 4.09 -2.60 -11.25
N ARG A 30 5.26 -2.30 -11.80
CA ARG A 30 5.74 -2.96 -13.03
C ARG A 30 5.86 -4.47 -12.87
N GLY A 31 6.44 -4.93 -11.76
CA GLY A 31 6.58 -6.36 -11.49
C GLY A 31 5.24 -7.08 -11.34
N TYR A 32 4.28 -6.44 -10.67
CA TYR A 32 2.94 -6.98 -10.49
C TYR A 32 2.19 -7.06 -11.83
N PHE A 33 2.14 -5.99 -12.61
CA PHE A 33 1.46 -5.93 -13.89
C PHE A 33 2.06 -6.92 -14.90
N ALA A 34 3.39 -7.03 -14.93
CA ALA A 34 4.07 -8.02 -15.78
C ALA A 34 3.68 -9.46 -15.41
N LYS A 35 3.55 -9.76 -14.11
CA LYS A 35 3.11 -11.08 -13.63
C LYS A 35 1.68 -11.41 -14.08
N HIS A 36 0.82 -10.40 -14.20
CA HIS A 36 -0.56 -10.54 -14.67
C HIS A 36 -0.70 -10.38 -16.20
N GLY A 37 0.39 -10.25 -16.94
CA GLY A 37 0.38 -10.11 -18.39
C GLY A 37 -0.09 -8.76 -18.91
N VAL A 38 -0.26 -7.78 -18.02
CA VAL A 38 -0.73 -6.43 -18.38
C VAL A 38 0.45 -5.56 -18.79
N GLY A 39 0.53 -5.16 -20.06
CA GLY A 39 1.62 -4.36 -20.62
C GLY A 39 1.22 -3.00 -21.17
N ASP A 40 -0.06 -2.80 -21.53
CA ASP A 40 -0.51 -1.57 -22.19
C ASP A 40 -1.02 -0.52 -21.19
N TYR A 41 -0.14 -0.05 -20.32
CA TYR A 41 -0.40 0.99 -19.35
C TYR A 41 0.68 2.08 -19.34
N ARG A 42 0.42 3.18 -18.65
CA ARG A 42 1.38 4.27 -18.40
C ARG A 42 1.42 4.58 -16.91
N ILE A 43 2.60 4.61 -16.33
CA ILE A 43 2.77 5.11 -14.96
C ILE A 43 2.73 6.63 -14.93
N VAL A 44 1.95 7.16 -14.03
CA VAL A 44 1.93 8.57 -13.61
C VAL A 44 2.56 8.61 -12.22
N GLU A 45 3.74 9.19 -12.12
CA GLU A 45 4.43 9.29 -10.83
C GLU A 45 3.66 10.22 -9.90
N SER A 46 3.39 9.76 -8.68
CA SER A 46 2.67 10.50 -7.65
C SER A 46 3.50 10.55 -6.38
N ALA A 47 3.91 11.74 -5.97
CA ALA A 47 4.71 11.95 -4.76
C ALA A 47 3.85 12.02 -3.48
N GLY A 48 2.53 12.16 -3.59
CA GLY A 48 1.58 12.23 -2.48
C GLY A 48 0.15 12.42 -2.97
N ALA A 49 -0.84 12.25 -2.08
CA ALA A 49 -2.26 12.33 -2.40
C ALA A 49 -2.67 11.48 -3.62
N THR A 50 -2.07 10.31 -3.75
CA THR A 50 -2.28 9.39 -4.90
C THR A 50 -3.74 9.00 -5.05
N GLU A 51 -4.47 8.88 -3.94
CA GLU A 51 -5.91 8.58 -3.89
C GLU A 51 -6.79 9.61 -4.60
N GLY A 52 -6.30 10.83 -4.76
CA GLY A 52 -7.01 11.90 -5.49
C GLY A 52 -6.84 11.84 -7.01
N ALA A 53 -5.91 11.05 -7.53
CA ALA A 53 -5.60 11.02 -8.95
C ALA A 53 -6.77 10.63 -9.85
N PRO A 54 -7.64 9.65 -9.50
CA PRO A 54 -8.81 9.33 -10.31
C PRO A 54 -9.85 10.46 -10.35
N ALA A 55 -10.13 11.08 -9.22
CA ALA A 55 -11.06 12.21 -9.16
C ALA A 55 -10.55 13.43 -9.93
N ALA A 56 -9.23 13.63 -9.97
CA ALA A 56 -8.58 14.67 -10.77
C ALA A 56 -8.47 14.31 -12.27
N GLY A 57 -8.89 13.12 -12.69
CA GLY A 57 -8.80 12.64 -14.07
C GLY A 57 -7.37 12.43 -14.57
N THR A 58 -6.40 12.27 -13.66
CA THR A 58 -4.99 12.11 -14.01
C THR A 58 -4.56 10.64 -14.15
N ALA A 59 -5.33 9.72 -13.55
CA ALA A 59 -5.13 8.28 -13.69
C ALA A 59 -6.45 7.53 -13.45
N GLU A 60 -6.58 6.34 -13.99
CA GLU A 60 -7.73 5.45 -13.82
C GLU A 60 -7.53 4.48 -12.66
N LEU A 61 -6.29 4.07 -12.43
CA LEU A 61 -5.90 3.22 -11.31
C LEU A 61 -4.87 3.91 -10.42
N ILE A 62 -4.83 3.46 -9.17
CA ILE A 62 -3.76 3.83 -8.25
C ILE A 62 -3.11 2.58 -7.66
N VAL A 63 -1.83 2.71 -7.31
CA VAL A 63 -1.13 1.74 -6.45
C VAL A 63 -0.57 2.50 -5.27
N ASP A 64 -1.13 2.24 -4.10
CA ASP A 64 -0.73 2.90 -2.86
C ASP A 64 -0.82 1.97 -1.66
N ILE A 65 -0.29 2.40 -0.52
CA ILE A 65 -0.39 1.70 0.76
C ILE A 65 -1.74 2.05 1.42
N THR A 66 -2.42 1.02 1.90
CA THR A 66 -3.60 1.21 2.75
C THR A 66 -3.55 0.28 3.97
N THR A 67 -4.15 0.70 5.07
CA THR A 67 -4.28 -0.13 6.28
C THR A 67 -5.72 -0.60 6.47
N THR A 68 -6.66 0.33 6.50
CA THR A 68 -8.08 0.06 6.73
C THR A 68 -8.94 0.23 5.49
N GLY A 69 -8.39 0.82 4.43
CA GLY A 69 -9.15 1.20 3.24
C GLY A 69 -10.03 2.44 3.42
N ALA A 70 -10.06 3.05 4.60
CA ALA A 70 -10.96 4.19 4.88
C ALA A 70 -10.68 5.40 3.95
N THR A 71 -9.43 5.71 3.70
CA THR A 71 -9.04 6.79 2.76
C THR A 71 -9.47 6.47 1.33
N LEU A 72 -9.37 5.21 0.90
CA LEU A 72 -9.82 4.77 -0.41
C LEU A 72 -11.33 4.95 -0.53
N ALA A 73 -12.09 4.47 0.44
CA ALA A 73 -13.56 4.60 0.46
C ALA A 73 -14.01 6.07 0.45
N ALA A 74 -13.34 6.94 1.21
CA ALA A 74 -13.62 8.38 1.25
C ALA A 74 -13.39 9.07 -0.11
N ASN A 75 -12.53 8.52 -0.97
CA ASN A 75 -12.27 8.99 -2.33
C ASN A 75 -13.05 8.21 -3.40
N GLY A 76 -14.05 7.40 -3.02
CA GLY A 76 -14.85 6.61 -3.94
C GLY A 76 -14.10 5.46 -4.61
N LEU A 77 -12.98 5.03 -4.02
CA LEU A 77 -12.13 3.96 -4.55
C LEU A 77 -12.39 2.65 -3.83
N LYS A 78 -12.16 1.55 -4.55
CA LYS A 78 -12.18 0.18 -4.02
C LYS A 78 -10.91 -0.55 -4.42
N VAL A 79 -10.51 -1.54 -3.62
CA VAL A 79 -9.43 -2.46 -3.99
C VAL A 79 -9.98 -3.46 -5.02
N LEU A 80 -9.22 -3.75 -6.07
CA LEU A 80 -9.53 -4.83 -7.02
C LEU A 80 -9.49 -6.18 -6.30
N ASP A 81 -10.19 -7.17 -6.83
CA ASP A 81 -10.29 -8.50 -6.19
C ASP A 81 -8.92 -9.19 -6.07
N ASP A 82 -8.08 -9.02 -7.04
CA ASP A 82 -6.67 -9.43 -7.07
C ASP A 82 -5.68 -8.32 -6.69
N GLY A 83 -6.16 -7.12 -6.30
CA GLY A 83 -5.37 -5.89 -6.15
C GLY A 83 -4.41 -5.83 -4.94
N VAL A 84 -4.37 -6.86 -4.08
CA VAL A 84 -3.42 -6.89 -2.96
C VAL A 84 -2.06 -7.38 -3.42
N MET A 85 -1.19 -6.44 -3.79
CA MET A 85 0.12 -6.70 -4.37
C MET A 85 1.16 -7.16 -3.34
N LEU A 86 1.09 -6.64 -2.11
CA LEU A 86 2.03 -6.92 -1.03
C LEU A 86 1.37 -6.68 0.33
N ARG A 87 1.59 -7.60 1.27
CA ARG A 87 1.28 -7.38 2.69
C ARG A 87 2.56 -7.02 3.42
N SER A 88 2.57 -5.88 4.12
CA SER A 88 3.73 -5.38 4.86
C SER A 88 3.33 -4.97 6.28
N GLN A 89 4.32 -4.88 7.14
CA GLN A 89 4.15 -4.38 8.50
C GLN A 89 5.32 -3.47 8.87
N ALA A 90 5.07 -2.51 9.75
CA ALA A 90 6.12 -1.70 10.33
C ALA A 90 6.94 -2.54 11.33
N ASN A 91 8.27 -2.43 11.27
CA ASN A 91 9.17 -3.07 12.21
C ASN A 91 10.03 -2.00 12.88
N LEU A 92 10.23 -2.14 14.19
CA LEU A 92 11.27 -1.40 14.89
C LEU A 92 12.62 -2.07 14.60
N VAL A 93 13.56 -1.32 14.05
CA VAL A 93 14.91 -1.82 13.74
C VAL A 93 15.95 -1.10 14.58
N ALA A 94 17.00 -1.81 14.95
CA ALA A 94 18.13 -1.28 15.67
C ALA A 94 19.44 -1.65 14.97
N SER A 95 20.42 -0.74 14.98
CA SER A 95 21.75 -1.05 14.46
C SER A 95 22.44 -2.10 15.33
N LYS A 96 23.03 -3.10 14.70
CA LYS A 96 23.87 -4.09 15.37
C LYS A 96 25.26 -3.56 15.71
N ASP A 97 25.73 -2.59 14.93
CA ASP A 97 27.09 -2.08 14.98
C ASP A 97 27.21 -0.73 15.73
N ALA A 98 26.09 -0.18 16.21
CA ALA A 98 26.08 1.04 16.99
C ALA A 98 26.63 0.78 18.40
N ASP A 99 27.41 1.71 18.90
CA ASP A 99 27.84 1.71 20.31
C ASP A 99 26.68 2.18 21.22
N TRP A 100 25.92 1.20 21.70
CA TRP A 100 24.76 1.43 22.57
C TRP A 100 25.23 1.68 24.01
N SER A 101 25.08 2.92 24.49
CA SER A 101 25.30 3.22 25.91
C SER A 101 24.29 2.47 26.80
N THR A 102 24.61 2.32 28.09
CA THR A 102 23.73 1.67 29.08
C THR A 102 22.35 2.36 29.10
N GLY A 103 22.30 3.68 29.14
CA GLY A 103 21.02 4.44 29.14
C GLY A 103 20.22 4.25 27.85
N ALA A 104 20.89 4.18 26.67
CA ALA A 104 20.21 3.90 25.40
C ALA A 104 19.60 2.49 25.37
N ARG A 105 20.30 1.48 25.93
CA ARG A 105 19.79 0.11 26.06
C ARG A 105 18.58 0.03 26.98
N GLU A 106 18.60 0.72 28.10
CA GLU A 106 17.48 0.78 29.04
C GLU A 106 16.25 1.44 28.39
N THR A 107 16.45 2.58 27.70
CA THR A 107 15.38 3.24 26.96
C THR A 107 14.77 2.34 25.89
N ALA A 108 15.61 1.66 25.10
CA ALA A 108 15.14 0.71 24.08
C ALA A 108 14.32 -0.43 24.70
N ARG A 109 14.72 -0.95 25.86
CA ARG A 109 14.00 -1.98 26.59
C ARG A 109 12.61 -1.49 27.01
N VAL A 110 12.50 -0.30 27.57
CA VAL A 110 11.21 0.31 27.96
C VAL A 110 10.29 0.44 26.72
N ILE A 111 10.81 0.90 25.58
CA ILE A 111 10.03 1.00 24.33
C ILE A 111 9.52 -0.38 23.89
N LEU A 112 10.37 -1.39 23.92
CA LEU A 112 9.99 -2.77 23.53
C LEU A 112 8.92 -3.34 24.47
N ASP A 113 9.03 -3.11 25.78
CA ASP A 113 8.07 -3.55 26.79
C ASP A 113 6.69 -2.88 26.57
N HIS A 114 6.67 -1.59 26.24
CA HIS A 114 5.43 -0.89 25.87
C HIS A 114 4.77 -1.44 24.59
N ILE A 115 5.58 -1.70 23.54
CA ILE A 115 5.08 -2.30 22.30
C ILE A 115 4.50 -3.69 22.57
N ALA A 116 5.21 -4.53 23.34
CA ALA A 116 4.76 -5.86 23.69
C ALA A 116 3.47 -5.85 24.56
N ALA A 117 3.38 -4.92 25.50
CA ALA A 117 2.18 -4.74 26.31
C ALA A 117 0.97 -4.33 25.46
N ARG A 118 1.15 -3.40 24.51
CA ARG A 118 0.08 -2.96 23.60
C ARG A 118 -0.36 -4.10 22.66
N ALA A 119 0.57 -4.88 22.14
CA ALA A 119 0.28 -6.04 21.29
C ALA A 119 -0.53 -7.12 22.06
N ARG A 120 -0.22 -7.33 23.35
CA ARG A 120 -1.04 -8.20 24.21
C ARG A 120 -2.43 -7.63 24.44
N ALA A 121 -2.54 -6.34 24.76
CA ALA A 121 -3.84 -5.70 25.03
C ALA A 121 -4.78 -5.72 23.82
N SER A 122 -4.27 -5.59 22.58
CA SER A 122 -5.08 -5.66 21.37
C SER A 122 -5.72 -7.04 21.17
N LYS A 123 -5.00 -8.13 21.50
CA LYS A 123 -5.56 -9.50 21.44
C LYS A 123 -6.73 -9.72 22.39
N TYR A 124 -6.76 -9.05 23.55
CA TYR A 124 -7.88 -9.17 24.50
C TYR A 124 -9.11 -8.33 24.12
N ARG A 125 -8.97 -7.34 23.23
CA ARG A 125 -10.10 -6.56 22.70
C ARG A 125 -10.91 -7.32 21.67
N GLU A 126 -10.29 -8.20 20.91
CA GLU A 126 -10.95 -9.00 19.86
C GLU A 126 -11.87 -10.11 20.43
N VAL A 127 -11.71 -10.46 21.71
CA VAL A 127 -12.50 -11.51 22.36
C VAL A 127 -13.81 -11.00 23.00
N ARG A 128 -14.06 -9.68 22.97
CA ARG A 128 -15.23 -9.05 23.62
C ARG A 128 -16.30 -8.55 22.63
N THR A 129 -16.23 -8.88 21.37
CA THR A 129 -17.30 -8.71 20.39
C THR A 129 -17.92 -10.05 20.05
#